data_cbb1ce2b4287673d553f4ea80ca3d29f
#
_entry.id   cbb1ce2b4287673d553f4ea80ca3d29f
#
_cell.length_a   1.000
_cell.length_b   1.000
_cell.length_c   1.000
_cell.angle_alpha   90.00
_cell.angle_beta   90.00
_cell.angle_gamma   90.00
#
_symmetry.space_group_name_H-M   'P 1'
#
loop_
_entity.id
_entity.type
_entity.pdbx_description
1 polymer ?
#
loop_
_entity_poly.entity_id
_entity_poly.type
_entity_poly.pdbx_seq_one_letter_code
_entity_poly.pdbx_strand_id
1 'polypeptide(L)'
;MRAFPLVKGGRGLLTLNINMDNRSRGFRAAAAVVMLVFLLAVSAFAMAEADPIRVSSLSEPQSVISEQDVSITIKVYNSSQTDMTEEITLYDPTGAPVNTYNGLQGEQSVTYTGTWHVTQDQIKEGKIKYYIQYNFDAGNGADKVVRAVPVTIQTEAAAPQLTATYTVTPTSARKGQKVDVEYTLSNTGNIELRSIVISNEGVSDKKLTAPSLSVGEKVTLQDSFTMGDSELVSKPTVTYQASGDSKTYTISDMARKTITLAQDGLEAALTSDAGDNVYPGEKIHLTLTLKNTGNNGYTGLTATLEDGTVLASGVELA
;
A
#
# COMPACT_ATOMS: atom_id res chain seq x y z
N MET A 1 -8.38 38.27 13.59
CA MET A 1 -9.63 38.20 14.35
C MET A 1 -10.52 39.37 13.93
N ARG A 2 -11.55 39.11 13.13
CA ARG A 2 -12.65 40.05 12.94
C ARG A 2 -13.93 39.21 12.92
N ALA A 3 -14.79 39.49 13.87
CA ALA A 3 -16.11 38.88 14.00
C ALA A 3 -17.06 39.46 12.97
N PHE A 4 -17.87 38.62 12.34
CA PHE A 4 -19.00 39.01 11.52
C PHE A 4 -20.31 38.59 12.20
N PRO A 5 -21.39 39.35 12.05
CA PRO A 5 -22.60 39.20 12.84
C PRO A 5 -23.49 38.04 12.35
N LEU A 6 -24.17 37.41 13.30
CA LEU A 6 -25.20 36.39 13.06
C LEU A 6 -26.41 36.99 12.38
N VAL A 7 -26.80 36.44 11.22
CA VAL A 7 -28.10 36.66 10.64
C VAL A 7 -29.01 35.51 11.03
N LYS A 8 -30.11 35.83 11.74
CA LYS A 8 -31.15 34.93 12.19
C LYS A 8 -32.19 34.80 11.08
N GLY A 9 -32.21 33.68 10.35
CA GLY A 9 -33.25 33.34 9.38
C GLY A 9 -33.63 31.87 9.54
N GLY A 10 -34.89 31.61 9.73
CA GLY A 10 -35.47 30.35 10.18
C GLY A 10 -35.32 29.16 9.24
N ARG A 11 -35.39 27.99 9.88
CA ARG A 11 -35.36 26.61 9.39
C ARG A 11 -33.99 26.06 8.99
N GLY A 12 -33.32 25.59 9.97
CA GLY A 12 -32.52 24.36 10.13
C GLY A 12 -31.79 23.78 8.94
N LEU A 13 -30.81 24.51 8.37
CA LEU A 13 -29.72 23.88 7.62
C LEU A 13 -28.42 24.58 8.06
N LEU A 14 -27.58 23.89 8.81
CA LEU A 14 -26.23 24.34 9.13
C LEU A 14 -25.35 23.96 7.95
N THR A 15 -24.98 24.94 7.13
CA THR A 15 -23.95 24.76 6.10
C THR A 15 -22.61 25.18 6.67
N LEU A 16 -21.71 24.23 6.93
CA LEU A 16 -20.34 24.50 7.33
C LEU A 16 -19.47 24.66 6.07
N ASN A 17 -19.09 25.89 5.74
CA ASN A 17 -18.15 26.17 4.67
C ASN A 17 -16.73 26.14 5.24
N ILE A 18 -15.97 25.07 4.96
CA ILE A 18 -14.55 24.96 5.32
C ILE A 18 -13.73 25.32 4.09
N ASN A 19 -13.13 26.51 4.11
CA ASN A 19 -12.14 26.92 3.11
C ASN A 19 -10.76 26.38 3.51
N MET A 20 -10.29 25.36 2.80
CA MET A 20 -8.95 24.78 3.04
C MET A 20 -7.94 25.36 2.07
N ASP A 21 -7.04 26.17 2.58
CA ASP A 21 -5.90 26.71 1.85
C ASP A 21 -4.86 25.62 1.56
N ASN A 22 -4.46 25.53 0.31
CA ASN A 22 -3.75 24.40 -0.32
C ASN A 22 -2.22 24.57 -0.22
N ARG A 23 -1.64 24.48 1.01
CA ARG A 23 -0.18 24.40 1.17
C ARG A 23 0.24 23.48 2.32
N SER A 24 0.27 22.18 2.06
CA SER A 24 1.25 21.24 2.65
C SER A 24 0.89 19.80 2.26
N ARG A 25 1.44 19.36 1.16
CA ARG A 25 1.42 17.93 0.78
C ARG A 25 2.50 17.21 1.60
N GLY A 26 2.08 16.31 2.45
CA GLY A 26 2.97 15.41 3.16
C GLY A 26 2.66 15.37 4.67
N PHE A 27 1.81 14.48 5.10
CA PHE A 27 1.44 14.15 6.49
C PHE A 27 -0.07 14.25 6.82
N ARG A 28 -0.97 13.82 5.95
CA ARG A 28 -2.42 13.91 6.24
C ARG A 28 -3.27 12.68 5.91
N ALA A 29 -2.69 11.54 5.62
CA ALA A 29 -3.48 10.31 5.44
C ALA A 29 -3.90 9.68 6.79
N ALA A 30 -3.14 9.87 7.87
CA ALA A 30 -3.45 9.29 9.18
C ALA A 30 -4.35 10.16 10.07
N ALA A 31 -4.45 11.47 9.83
CA ALA A 31 -5.23 12.38 10.66
C ALA A 31 -6.67 12.59 10.16
N ALA A 32 -6.96 12.30 8.90
CA ALA A 32 -8.31 12.42 8.34
C ALA A 32 -9.23 11.26 8.79
N VAL A 33 -8.68 10.11 9.15
CA VAL A 33 -9.43 8.95 9.63
C VAL A 33 -9.93 9.16 11.08
N VAL A 34 -9.25 9.96 11.88
CA VAL A 34 -9.60 10.18 13.30
C VAL A 34 -10.68 11.24 13.48
N MET A 35 -10.95 12.10 12.51
CA MET A 35 -11.96 13.17 12.65
C MET A 35 -13.32 12.86 12.04
N LEU A 36 -13.46 11.73 11.33
CA LEU A 36 -14.76 11.27 10.80
C LEU A 36 -15.51 10.35 11.79
N VAL A 37 -14.93 10.08 12.94
CA VAL A 37 -15.45 9.14 13.98
C VAL A 37 -16.64 9.69 14.75
N PHE A 38 -17.05 10.94 14.55
CA PHE A 38 -18.19 11.55 15.25
C PHE A 38 -19.44 11.81 14.41
N LEU A 39 -19.60 11.18 13.24
CA LEU A 39 -20.94 11.06 12.68
C LEU A 39 -21.54 9.73 13.17
N LEU A 40 -22.01 9.74 14.42
CA LEU A 40 -23.01 8.78 14.88
C LEU A 40 -24.10 8.70 13.82
N ALA A 41 -24.12 7.64 13.02
CA ALA A 41 -25.35 7.22 12.36
C ALA A 41 -26.30 6.77 13.50
N VAL A 42 -26.89 7.73 14.17
CA VAL A 42 -28.11 7.51 14.93
C VAL A 42 -29.16 7.17 13.89
N SER A 43 -29.27 5.89 13.51
CA SER A 43 -30.49 5.39 12.91
C SER A 43 -31.56 5.54 13.99
N ALA A 44 -32.11 6.75 14.08
CA ALA A 44 -33.30 6.98 14.87
C ALA A 44 -34.40 6.15 14.23
N PHE A 45 -34.59 4.92 14.70
CA PHE A 45 -35.84 4.26 14.46
C PHE A 45 -36.93 5.16 15.04
N ALA A 46 -37.91 5.54 14.21
CA ALA A 46 -39.12 6.18 14.67
C ALA A 46 -39.83 5.18 15.60
N MET A 47 -39.62 5.33 16.89
CA MET A 47 -40.25 4.52 17.93
C MET A 47 -41.65 5.07 18.14
N ALA A 48 -42.62 4.22 18.36
CA ALA A 48 -43.90 4.65 18.93
C ALA A 48 -43.59 5.52 20.16
N GLU A 49 -44.25 6.66 20.28
CA GLU A 49 -43.91 7.73 21.27
C GLU A 49 -43.78 7.28 22.73
N ALA A 50 -44.17 6.05 23.03
CA ALA A 50 -44.21 5.48 24.35
C ALA A 50 -43.00 4.63 24.77
N ASP A 51 -42.20 4.10 23.81
CA ASP A 51 -41.11 3.21 24.18
C ASP A 51 -39.82 3.99 24.57
N PRO A 52 -39.36 3.86 25.82
CA PRO A 52 -38.24 4.64 26.32
C PRO A 52 -36.87 4.12 25.89
N ILE A 53 -36.78 2.90 25.36
CA ILE A 53 -35.48 2.28 25.06
C ILE A 53 -34.93 2.78 23.76
N ARG A 54 -33.70 3.27 23.85
CA ARG A 54 -32.85 3.67 22.69
C ARG A 54 -31.65 2.77 22.62
N VAL A 55 -31.24 2.43 21.39
CA VAL A 55 -30.09 1.55 21.16
C VAL A 55 -29.18 2.20 20.14
N SER A 56 -27.89 2.15 20.41
CA SER A 56 -26.84 2.52 19.45
C SER A 56 -25.78 1.42 19.41
N SER A 57 -25.11 1.30 18.28
CA SER A 57 -24.09 0.27 18.05
C SER A 57 -22.90 0.79 17.27
N LEU A 58 -21.76 0.17 17.51
CA LEU A 58 -20.49 0.45 16.84
C LEU A 58 -19.76 -0.88 16.57
N SER A 59 -19.07 -0.97 15.46
CA SER A 59 -18.12 -2.06 15.17
C SER A 59 -16.71 -1.52 14.96
N GLU A 60 -15.71 -2.26 15.42
CA GLU A 60 -14.28 -1.96 15.19
C GLU A 60 -13.55 -3.22 14.70
N PRO A 61 -12.91 -3.18 13.51
CA PRO A 61 -12.83 -2.03 12.61
C PRO A 61 -14.18 -1.65 12.00
N GLN A 62 -14.36 -0.39 11.65
CA GLN A 62 -15.58 0.10 11.04
C GLN A 62 -15.75 -0.35 9.58
N SER A 63 -14.64 -0.66 8.91
CA SER A 63 -14.63 -1.17 7.53
C SER A 63 -13.99 -2.55 7.49
N VAL A 64 -14.61 -3.48 6.79
CA VAL A 64 -14.20 -4.88 6.66
C VAL A 64 -14.12 -5.25 5.18
N ILE A 65 -12.98 -5.81 4.77
CA ILE A 65 -12.72 -6.22 3.38
C ILE A 65 -12.86 -7.73 3.21
N SER A 66 -12.53 -8.50 4.25
CA SER A 66 -12.55 -9.96 4.27
C SER A 66 -13.11 -10.48 5.59
N GLU A 67 -13.42 -11.76 5.67
CA GLU A 67 -13.84 -12.40 6.92
C GLU A 67 -12.80 -12.16 8.02
N GLN A 68 -13.25 -11.62 9.14
CA GLN A 68 -12.42 -11.32 10.30
C GLN A 68 -13.26 -11.11 11.55
N ASP A 69 -12.58 -11.11 12.69
CA ASP A 69 -13.20 -10.75 13.96
C ASP A 69 -13.32 -9.22 14.08
N VAL A 70 -14.48 -8.77 14.53
CA VAL A 70 -14.76 -7.36 14.82
C VAL A 70 -15.22 -7.22 16.26
N SER A 71 -14.80 -6.15 16.92
CA SER A 71 -15.33 -5.76 18.21
C SER A 71 -16.68 -5.06 18.02
N ILE A 72 -17.70 -5.52 18.72
CA ILE A 72 -19.06 -4.95 18.67
C ILE A 72 -19.36 -4.30 20.01
N THR A 73 -19.76 -3.04 19.97
CA THR A 73 -20.23 -2.30 21.13
C THR A 73 -21.69 -1.92 20.93
N ILE A 74 -22.58 -2.31 21.84
CA ILE A 74 -24.00 -1.98 21.82
C ILE A 74 -24.34 -1.26 23.12
N LYS A 75 -24.87 -0.05 22.99
CA LYS A 75 -25.33 0.76 24.12
C LYS A 75 -26.84 0.79 24.12
N VAL A 76 -27.43 0.40 25.24
CA VAL A 76 -28.88 0.47 25.53
C VAL A 76 -29.10 1.59 26.52
N TYR A 77 -30.01 2.52 26.23
CA TYR A 77 -30.29 3.70 27.01
C TYR A 77 -31.79 3.80 27.30
N ASN A 78 -32.16 4.00 28.58
CA ASN A 78 -33.52 4.35 28.98
C ASN A 78 -33.68 5.87 28.89
N SER A 79 -34.47 6.36 27.94
CA SER A 79 -34.67 7.79 27.69
C SER A 79 -35.80 8.40 28.57
N SER A 80 -36.47 7.60 29.39
CA SER A 80 -37.47 8.07 30.37
C SER A 80 -36.82 8.46 31.71
N GLN A 81 -37.53 9.18 32.52
CA GLN A 81 -37.12 9.48 33.91
C GLN A 81 -37.50 8.38 34.90
N THR A 82 -38.30 7.40 34.45
CA THR A 82 -38.75 6.27 35.27
C THR A 82 -37.89 5.04 35.04
N ASP A 83 -37.67 4.30 36.13
CA ASP A 83 -36.92 3.04 36.06
C ASP A 83 -37.74 1.99 35.33
N MET A 84 -37.05 1.28 34.43
CA MET A 84 -37.55 0.07 33.82
C MET A 84 -37.09 -1.11 34.66
N THR A 85 -38.05 -1.85 35.20
CA THR A 85 -37.79 -2.99 36.10
C THR A 85 -37.73 -4.32 35.35
N GLU A 86 -38.20 -4.35 34.11
CA GLU A 86 -38.26 -5.54 33.30
C GLU A 86 -36.87 -5.93 32.78
N GLU A 87 -36.68 -7.23 32.59
CA GLU A 87 -35.44 -7.77 32.04
C GLU A 87 -35.26 -7.36 30.59
N ILE A 88 -34.02 -6.96 30.24
CA ILE A 88 -33.61 -6.62 28.87
C ILE A 88 -32.55 -7.63 28.44
N THR A 89 -32.85 -8.47 27.45
CA THR A 89 -31.91 -9.46 26.92
C THR A 89 -31.42 -9.08 25.52
N LEU A 90 -30.11 -9.12 25.33
CA LEU A 90 -29.42 -8.94 24.07
C LEU A 90 -29.05 -10.29 23.47
N TYR A 91 -29.36 -10.50 22.20
CA TYR A 91 -29.06 -11.70 21.43
C TYR A 91 -28.12 -11.39 20.28
N ASP A 92 -27.22 -12.31 19.98
CA ASP A 92 -26.33 -12.26 18.84
C ASP A 92 -27.05 -12.56 17.51
N PRO A 93 -26.34 -12.47 16.36
CA PRO A 93 -26.93 -12.77 15.04
C PRO A 93 -27.44 -14.20 14.88
N THR A 94 -27.02 -15.16 15.72
CA THR A 94 -27.52 -16.53 15.70
C THR A 94 -28.79 -16.71 16.53
N GLY A 95 -29.17 -15.70 17.33
CA GLY A 95 -30.27 -15.76 18.28
C GLY A 95 -29.89 -16.32 19.65
N ALA A 96 -28.58 -16.46 19.93
CA ALA A 96 -28.13 -16.82 21.27
C ALA A 96 -28.08 -15.59 22.20
N PRO A 97 -28.50 -15.69 23.48
CA PRO A 97 -28.41 -14.59 24.43
C PRO A 97 -26.94 -14.33 24.77
N VAL A 98 -26.50 -13.06 24.62
CA VAL A 98 -25.13 -12.65 24.92
C VAL A 98 -25.01 -11.81 26.15
N ASN A 99 -26.10 -11.13 26.57
CA ASN A 99 -26.15 -10.41 27.81
C ASN A 99 -27.61 -10.18 28.27
N THR A 100 -27.81 -10.10 29.57
CA THR A 100 -29.10 -9.81 30.19
C THR A 100 -28.92 -8.76 31.32
N TYR A 101 -29.78 -7.74 31.32
CA TYR A 101 -29.81 -6.66 32.29
C TYR A 101 -31.12 -6.75 33.05
N ASN A 102 -31.04 -6.77 34.39
CA ASN A 102 -32.21 -6.80 35.28
C ASN A 102 -32.75 -5.40 35.53
N GLY A 103 -33.42 -4.86 34.52
CA GLY A 103 -33.91 -3.49 34.54
C GLY A 103 -32.87 -2.45 34.07
N LEU A 104 -33.34 -1.21 33.91
CA LEU A 104 -32.52 -0.06 33.54
C LEU A 104 -33.12 1.21 34.14
N GLN A 105 -32.36 1.88 34.99
CA GLN A 105 -32.78 3.10 35.62
C GLN A 105 -33.09 4.21 34.59
N GLY A 106 -33.97 5.13 34.99
CA GLY A 106 -34.29 6.29 34.17
C GLY A 106 -33.05 7.11 33.84
N GLU A 107 -32.93 7.55 32.61
CA GLU A 107 -31.79 8.34 32.04
C GLU A 107 -30.41 7.62 32.17
N GLN A 108 -30.41 6.32 32.41
CA GLN A 108 -29.17 5.52 32.46
C GLN A 108 -28.98 4.65 31.24
N SER A 109 -27.75 4.21 31.06
CA SER A 109 -27.39 3.32 29.95
C SER A 109 -26.52 2.16 30.45
N VAL A 110 -26.65 1.03 29.75
CA VAL A 110 -25.76 -0.13 29.84
C VAL A 110 -25.08 -0.38 28.51
N THR A 111 -23.90 -0.95 28.57
CA THR A 111 -23.09 -1.21 27.35
C THR A 111 -22.68 -2.67 27.35
N TYR A 112 -22.88 -3.31 26.21
CA TYR A 112 -22.31 -4.61 25.88
C TYR A 112 -21.13 -4.40 24.94
N THR A 113 -20.03 -5.12 25.17
CA THR A 113 -18.91 -5.23 24.25
C THR A 113 -18.57 -6.70 24.05
N GLY A 114 -18.50 -7.14 22.82
CA GLY A 114 -18.18 -8.52 22.46
C GLY A 114 -17.44 -8.58 21.13
N THR A 115 -16.94 -9.77 20.78
CA THR A 115 -16.30 -10.03 19.49
C THR A 115 -17.23 -10.87 18.63
N TRP A 116 -17.31 -10.54 17.36
CA TRP A 116 -18.09 -11.29 16.37
C TRP A 116 -17.24 -11.60 15.14
N HIS A 117 -17.26 -12.87 14.70
CA HIS A 117 -16.64 -13.26 13.44
C HIS A 117 -17.56 -12.92 12.27
N VAL A 118 -17.14 -11.96 11.45
CA VAL A 118 -17.91 -11.48 10.30
C VAL A 118 -17.76 -12.45 9.14
N THR A 119 -18.90 -12.95 8.65
CA THR A 119 -18.93 -13.87 7.50
C THR A 119 -19.01 -13.11 6.17
N GLN A 120 -18.65 -13.80 5.07
CA GLN A 120 -18.73 -13.22 3.72
C GLN A 120 -20.13 -12.73 3.34
N ASP A 121 -21.18 -13.38 3.82
CA ASP A 121 -22.56 -12.96 3.54
C ASP A 121 -22.92 -11.68 4.31
N GLN A 122 -22.45 -11.54 5.55
CA GLN A 122 -22.64 -10.31 6.33
C GLN A 122 -21.84 -9.13 5.72
N ILE A 123 -20.65 -9.40 5.14
CA ILE A 123 -19.88 -8.40 4.39
C ILE A 123 -20.70 -7.94 3.17
N LYS A 124 -21.30 -8.86 2.41
CA LYS A 124 -22.15 -8.52 1.26
C LYS A 124 -23.41 -7.75 1.66
N GLU A 125 -24.01 -8.08 2.81
CA GLU A 125 -25.17 -7.35 3.34
C GLU A 125 -24.78 -5.98 3.91
N GLY A 126 -23.51 -5.76 4.24
CA GLY A 126 -23.01 -4.53 4.86
C GLY A 126 -23.52 -4.32 6.29
N LYS A 127 -24.05 -5.36 6.94
CA LYS A 127 -24.59 -5.26 8.30
C LYS A 127 -24.58 -6.57 9.06
N ILE A 128 -24.38 -6.46 10.39
CA ILE A 128 -24.59 -7.51 11.37
C ILE A 128 -25.86 -7.16 12.14
N LYS A 129 -26.71 -8.14 12.43
CA LYS A 129 -27.97 -7.90 13.12
C LYS A 129 -27.92 -8.53 14.52
N TYR A 130 -27.86 -7.71 15.57
CA TYR A 130 -28.14 -8.10 16.93
C TYR A 130 -29.61 -7.86 17.26
N TYR A 131 -30.13 -8.55 18.23
CA TYR A 131 -31.52 -8.46 18.65
C TYR A 131 -31.58 -8.05 20.12
N ILE A 132 -32.52 -7.17 20.47
CA ILE A 132 -32.84 -6.82 21.85
C ILE A 132 -34.29 -7.21 22.13
N GLN A 133 -34.50 -7.81 23.28
CA GLN A 133 -35.82 -8.22 23.74
C GLN A 133 -36.07 -7.74 25.15
N TYR A 134 -37.26 -7.19 25.40
CA TYR A 134 -37.73 -6.77 26.69
C TYR A 134 -39.26 -6.70 26.69
N ASN A 135 -39.87 -6.66 27.87
CA ASN A 135 -41.29 -6.39 28.00
C ASN A 135 -41.48 -4.89 28.24
N PHE A 136 -42.46 -4.33 27.58
CA PHE A 136 -42.81 -2.92 27.71
C PHE A 136 -44.33 -2.79 27.77
N ASP A 137 -44.86 -2.15 28.84
CA ASP A 137 -46.27 -1.87 28.99
C ASP A 137 -46.60 -0.46 28.45
N ALA A 138 -47.26 -0.44 27.27
CA ALA A 138 -47.76 0.79 26.66
C ALA A 138 -49.13 1.25 27.26
N GLY A 139 -49.51 0.71 28.38
CA GLY A 139 -50.80 0.99 29.04
C GLY A 139 -51.93 0.01 28.69
N ASN A 140 -51.66 -1.02 27.91
CA ASN A 140 -52.64 -2.04 27.49
C ASN A 140 -52.27 -3.46 27.97
N GLY A 141 -51.37 -3.58 28.93
CA GLY A 141 -50.72 -4.83 29.36
C GLY A 141 -49.29 -4.92 28.81
N ALA A 142 -48.48 -5.73 29.48
CA ALA A 142 -47.08 -5.87 29.08
C ALA A 142 -46.92 -6.55 27.71
N ASP A 143 -46.45 -5.81 26.71
CA ASP A 143 -46.15 -6.34 25.40
C ASP A 143 -44.65 -6.67 25.27
N LYS A 144 -44.37 -7.86 24.79
CA LYS A 144 -43.01 -8.26 24.50
C LYS A 144 -42.51 -7.57 23.22
N VAL A 145 -41.51 -6.71 23.38
CA VAL A 145 -40.89 -6.03 22.26
C VAL A 145 -39.64 -6.78 21.83
N VAL A 146 -39.59 -7.22 20.56
CA VAL A 146 -38.42 -7.80 19.94
C VAL A 146 -37.92 -6.83 18.88
N ARG A 147 -36.67 -6.40 19.00
CA ARG A 147 -36.05 -5.46 18.07
C ARG A 147 -34.75 -5.98 17.51
N ALA A 148 -34.56 -5.78 16.23
CA ALA A 148 -33.25 -5.95 15.62
C ALA A 148 -32.42 -4.69 15.86
N VAL A 149 -31.22 -4.85 16.40
CA VAL A 149 -30.23 -3.78 16.52
C VAL A 149 -29.22 -4.01 15.38
N PRO A 150 -29.32 -3.29 14.25
CA PRO A 150 -28.39 -3.47 13.16
C PRO A 150 -27.06 -2.80 13.51
N VAL A 151 -26.00 -3.60 13.63
CA VAL A 151 -24.61 -3.10 13.62
C VAL A 151 -24.20 -2.97 12.16
N THR A 152 -23.99 -1.75 11.70
CA THR A 152 -23.58 -1.50 10.31
C THR A 152 -22.07 -1.68 10.20
N ILE A 153 -21.67 -2.57 9.30
CA ILE A 153 -20.29 -2.74 8.88
C ILE A 153 -20.15 -2.04 7.53
N GLN A 154 -19.20 -1.14 7.42
CA GLN A 154 -18.85 -0.61 6.11
C GLN A 154 -17.94 -1.60 5.39
N THR A 155 -18.29 -1.95 4.16
CA THR A 155 -17.47 -2.82 3.33
C THR A 155 -16.77 -1.99 2.26
N GLU A 156 -15.48 -2.23 2.08
CA GLU A 156 -14.71 -1.72 0.96
C GLU A 156 -14.47 -2.84 -0.04
N ALA A 157 -14.59 -2.54 -1.33
CA ALA A 157 -14.20 -3.49 -2.35
C ALA A 157 -12.69 -3.75 -2.25
N ALA A 158 -12.29 -5.01 -2.26
CA ALA A 158 -10.87 -5.36 -2.33
C ALA A 158 -10.26 -4.82 -3.62
N ALA A 159 -9.25 -3.99 -3.49
CA ALA A 159 -8.50 -3.39 -4.58
C ALA A 159 -7.02 -3.79 -4.50
N PRO A 160 -6.69 -5.04 -4.89
CA PRO A 160 -5.32 -5.51 -4.86
C PRO A 160 -4.49 -4.76 -5.90
N GLN A 161 -3.42 -4.10 -5.46
CA GLN A 161 -2.54 -3.34 -6.31
C GLN A 161 -1.09 -3.51 -5.86
N LEU A 162 -0.23 -3.97 -6.76
CA LEU A 162 1.21 -4.07 -6.57
C LEU A 162 1.91 -3.10 -7.51
N THR A 163 2.82 -2.32 -6.98
CA THR A 163 3.78 -1.54 -7.79
C THR A 163 5.11 -2.27 -7.79
N ALA A 164 5.67 -2.48 -8.98
CA ALA A 164 6.97 -3.13 -9.16
C ALA A 164 7.90 -2.24 -9.98
N THR A 165 9.14 -2.11 -9.51
CA THR A 165 10.25 -1.47 -10.25
C THR A 165 11.48 -2.35 -10.15
N TYR A 166 12.44 -2.15 -11.05
CA TYR A 166 13.71 -2.86 -10.98
C TYR A 166 14.87 -2.06 -11.55
N THR A 167 16.07 -2.41 -11.10
CA THR A 167 17.33 -1.88 -11.61
C THR A 167 18.22 -3.02 -12.06
N VAL A 168 19.11 -2.73 -13.03
CA VAL A 168 20.12 -3.66 -13.55
C VAL A 168 21.46 -2.95 -13.50
N THR A 169 22.47 -3.61 -12.96
CA THR A 169 23.81 -3.03 -12.78
C THR A 169 24.88 -4.09 -12.97
N PRO A 170 25.84 -3.85 -13.87
CA PRO A 170 25.96 -2.76 -14.82
C PRO A 170 25.00 -2.90 -16.04
N THR A 171 24.81 -1.85 -16.82
CA THR A 171 24.04 -1.86 -18.08
C THR A 171 24.87 -2.23 -19.29
N SER A 172 26.20 -2.34 -19.13
CA SER A 172 27.16 -2.91 -20.09
C SER A 172 28.08 -3.85 -19.35
N ALA A 173 28.23 -5.08 -19.83
CA ALA A 173 29.01 -6.11 -19.17
C ALA A 173 29.78 -6.97 -20.16
N ARG A 174 30.99 -7.41 -19.77
CA ARG A 174 31.78 -8.38 -20.55
C ARG A 174 31.18 -9.78 -20.41
N LYS A 175 31.45 -10.64 -21.40
CA LYS A 175 31.18 -12.08 -21.27
C LYS A 175 31.77 -12.63 -19.96
N GLY A 176 30.96 -13.37 -19.21
CA GLY A 176 31.33 -13.94 -17.92
C GLY A 176 31.22 -12.97 -16.73
N GLN A 177 30.95 -11.70 -16.99
CA GLN A 177 30.76 -10.72 -15.90
C GLN A 177 29.40 -10.89 -15.26
N LYS A 178 29.36 -10.75 -13.93
CA LYS A 178 28.14 -10.74 -13.14
C LYS A 178 27.35 -9.44 -13.36
N VAL A 179 26.07 -9.58 -13.55
CA VAL A 179 25.09 -8.47 -13.62
C VAL A 179 24.08 -8.67 -12.51
N ASP A 180 23.91 -7.67 -11.66
CA ASP A 180 22.98 -7.69 -10.56
C ASP A 180 21.65 -7.04 -10.96
N VAL A 181 20.56 -7.63 -10.48
CA VAL A 181 19.20 -7.12 -10.67
C VAL A 181 18.56 -6.95 -9.31
N GLU A 182 18.07 -5.77 -9.04
CA GLU A 182 17.34 -5.46 -7.83
C GLU A 182 15.88 -5.12 -8.17
N TYR A 183 14.95 -5.84 -7.56
CA TYR A 183 13.52 -5.63 -7.69
C TYR A 183 12.98 -4.97 -6.45
N THR A 184 12.16 -3.96 -6.61
CA THR A 184 11.42 -3.31 -5.53
C THR A 184 9.93 -3.51 -5.75
N LEU A 185 9.26 -4.14 -4.79
CA LEU A 185 7.83 -4.40 -4.79
C LEU A 185 7.17 -3.62 -3.65
N SER A 186 6.03 -3.01 -3.91
CA SER A 186 5.25 -2.28 -2.90
C SER A 186 3.76 -2.59 -3.05
N ASN A 187 3.11 -3.01 -1.97
CA ASN A 187 1.66 -3.15 -1.93
C ASN A 187 1.03 -1.75 -1.81
N THR A 188 0.44 -1.27 -2.88
CA THR A 188 -0.26 0.02 -2.96
C THR A 188 -1.77 -0.13 -2.94
N GLY A 189 -2.27 -1.36 -2.81
CA GLY A 189 -3.68 -1.68 -2.65
C GLY A 189 -4.17 -1.56 -1.21
N ASN A 190 -5.38 -2.04 -0.98
CA ASN A 190 -6.04 -2.02 0.34
C ASN A 190 -6.18 -3.42 0.97
N ILE A 191 -5.55 -4.43 0.39
CA ILE A 191 -5.58 -5.82 0.87
C ILE A 191 -4.17 -6.42 0.82
N GLU A 192 -3.88 -7.36 1.72
CA GLU A 192 -2.64 -8.13 1.72
C GLU A 192 -2.45 -8.89 0.40
N LEU A 193 -1.24 -8.87 -0.13
CA LEU A 193 -0.84 -9.59 -1.34
C LEU A 193 0.02 -10.80 -0.99
N ARG A 194 -0.20 -11.91 -1.70
CA ARG A 194 0.49 -13.19 -1.49
C ARG A 194 0.81 -13.88 -2.82
N SER A 195 1.52 -15.00 -2.75
CA SER A 195 1.92 -15.79 -3.93
C SER A 195 2.63 -14.92 -4.98
N ILE A 196 3.49 -14.00 -4.51
CA ILE A 196 4.18 -13.04 -5.39
C ILE A 196 5.36 -13.75 -6.03
N VAL A 197 5.37 -13.79 -7.35
CA VAL A 197 6.42 -14.45 -8.15
C VAL A 197 6.93 -13.50 -9.23
N ILE A 198 8.25 -13.34 -9.31
CA ILE A 198 8.94 -12.60 -10.36
C ILE A 198 9.59 -13.61 -11.30
N SER A 199 9.40 -13.42 -12.59
CA SER A 199 10.11 -14.12 -13.66
C SER A 199 10.70 -13.10 -14.62
N ASN A 200 11.92 -13.35 -15.11
CA ASN A 200 12.64 -12.47 -16.02
C ASN A 200 13.20 -13.30 -17.17
N GLU A 201 12.29 -13.76 -18.02
CA GLU A 201 12.62 -14.59 -19.18
C GLU A 201 13.59 -13.87 -20.12
N GLY A 202 14.55 -14.59 -20.68
CA GLY A 202 15.63 -14.07 -21.52
C GLY A 202 16.86 -13.57 -20.75
N VAL A 203 16.80 -13.54 -19.40
CA VAL A 203 17.92 -13.20 -18.53
C VAL A 203 18.20 -14.35 -17.57
N SER A 204 17.15 -14.94 -16.98
CA SER A 204 17.25 -16.04 -16.02
C SER A 204 15.96 -16.87 -16.04
N ASP A 205 16.09 -18.19 -16.03
CA ASP A 205 14.96 -19.12 -15.87
C ASP A 205 14.51 -19.24 -14.41
N LYS A 206 15.25 -18.63 -13.48
CA LYS A 206 14.96 -18.64 -12.06
C LYS A 206 13.74 -17.76 -11.77
N LYS A 207 12.81 -18.32 -10.99
CA LYS A 207 11.69 -17.56 -10.42
C LYS A 207 12.02 -17.14 -9.00
N LEU A 208 11.87 -15.86 -8.72
CA LEU A 208 11.98 -15.32 -7.37
C LEU A 208 10.60 -15.26 -6.74
N THR A 209 10.51 -15.62 -5.47
CA THR A 209 9.30 -15.50 -4.67
C THR A 209 9.49 -14.43 -3.61
N ALA A 210 8.51 -13.54 -3.47
CA ALA A 210 8.48 -12.60 -2.36
C ALA A 210 7.58 -13.15 -1.24
N PRO A 211 7.82 -12.73 0.03
CA PRO A 211 6.87 -12.98 1.11
C PRO A 211 5.53 -12.31 0.81
N SER A 212 4.51 -12.60 1.63
CA SER A 212 3.29 -11.80 1.61
C SER A 212 3.61 -10.34 1.96
N LEU A 213 2.88 -9.41 1.35
CA LEU A 213 3.04 -7.98 1.60
C LEU A 213 1.74 -7.43 2.19
N SER A 214 1.81 -6.97 3.43
CA SER A 214 0.75 -6.21 4.07
C SER A 214 0.50 -4.89 3.33
N VAL A 215 -0.64 -4.27 3.57
CA VAL A 215 -0.97 -2.96 2.97
C VAL A 215 0.10 -1.92 3.30
N GLY A 216 0.64 -1.26 2.28
CA GLY A 216 1.71 -0.26 2.40
C GLY A 216 3.11 -0.85 2.58
N GLU A 217 3.25 -2.16 2.68
CA GLU A 217 4.55 -2.81 2.84
C GLU A 217 5.35 -2.80 1.54
N LYS A 218 6.68 -2.75 1.70
CA LYS A 218 7.65 -2.75 0.61
C LYS A 218 8.73 -3.78 0.87
N VAL A 219 9.12 -4.50 -0.18
CA VAL A 219 10.23 -5.46 -0.15
C VAL A 219 11.18 -5.22 -1.32
N THR A 220 12.46 -5.46 -1.06
CA THR A 220 13.50 -5.47 -2.10
C THR A 220 14.05 -6.88 -2.23
N LEU A 221 14.13 -7.39 -3.46
CA LEU A 221 14.66 -8.70 -3.80
C LEU A 221 15.82 -8.53 -4.76
N GLN A 222 16.85 -9.36 -4.58
CA GLN A 222 18.03 -9.33 -5.43
C GLN A 222 18.18 -10.64 -6.17
N ASP A 223 18.61 -10.54 -7.42
CA ASP A 223 19.03 -11.65 -8.26
C ASP A 223 20.29 -11.25 -9.04
N SER A 224 20.94 -12.20 -9.67
CA SER A 224 22.06 -11.94 -10.52
C SER A 224 22.17 -13.00 -11.60
N PHE A 225 22.74 -12.62 -12.72
CA PHE A 225 23.06 -13.52 -13.83
C PHE A 225 24.45 -13.22 -14.36
N THR A 226 24.97 -14.12 -15.20
CA THR A 226 26.26 -13.95 -15.86
C THR A 226 26.02 -13.58 -17.30
N MET A 227 26.72 -12.53 -17.78
CA MET A 227 26.61 -12.06 -19.15
C MET A 227 27.13 -13.13 -20.13
N GLY A 228 26.32 -13.42 -21.15
CA GLY A 228 26.65 -14.36 -22.23
C GLY A 228 27.45 -13.72 -23.37
N ASP A 229 27.32 -14.30 -24.56
CA ASP A 229 28.02 -13.87 -25.80
C ASP A 229 27.29 -12.78 -26.59
N SER A 230 26.11 -12.37 -26.11
CA SER A 230 25.26 -11.41 -26.82
C SER A 230 24.60 -10.45 -25.87
N GLU A 231 24.10 -9.34 -26.38
CA GLU A 231 23.21 -8.43 -25.70
C GLU A 231 22.01 -9.18 -25.08
N LEU A 232 21.64 -8.79 -23.89
CA LEU A 232 20.48 -9.34 -23.17
C LEU A 232 19.41 -8.26 -22.96
N VAL A 233 18.15 -8.67 -23.03
CA VAL A 233 17.02 -7.79 -22.75
C VAL A 233 16.28 -8.31 -21.53
N SER A 234 16.37 -7.55 -20.45
CA SER A 234 15.60 -7.80 -19.24
C SER A 234 14.20 -7.21 -19.37
N LYS A 235 13.19 -8.06 -19.20
CA LYS A 235 11.78 -7.67 -19.16
C LYS A 235 11.05 -8.55 -18.14
N PRO A 236 11.12 -8.22 -16.86
CA PRO A 236 10.48 -9.03 -15.82
C PRO A 236 8.96 -8.96 -15.88
N THR A 237 8.34 -10.03 -15.41
CA THR A 237 6.91 -10.15 -15.18
C THR A 237 6.71 -10.50 -13.71
N VAL A 238 5.72 -9.89 -13.07
CA VAL A 238 5.35 -10.20 -11.69
C VAL A 238 3.91 -10.68 -11.64
N THR A 239 3.71 -11.83 -11.00
CA THR A 239 2.37 -12.34 -10.71
C THR A 239 2.11 -12.30 -9.22
N TYR A 240 0.87 -12.09 -8.80
CA TYR A 240 0.47 -12.06 -7.39
C TYR A 240 -1.00 -12.38 -7.22
N GLN A 241 -1.41 -12.66 -5.99
CA GLN A 241 -2.80 -12.89 -5.59
C GLN A 241 -3.14 -12.00 -4.39
N ALA A 242 -4.41 -11.63 -4.25
CA ALA A 242 -4.91 -11.03 -3.02
C ALA A 242 -5.16 -12.10 -1.95
N SER A 243 -5.04 -11.74 -0.69
CA SER A 243 -5.46 -12.60 0.41
C SER A 243 -6.95 -12.90 0.30
N GLY A 244 -7.35 -14.18 0.47
CA GLY A 244 -8.74 -14.62 0.31
C GLY A 244 -9.21 -14.79 -1.14
N ASP A 245 -8.40 -14.45 -2.16
CA ASP A 245 -8.75 -14.60 -3.57
C ASP A 245 -7.80 -15.59 -4.27
N SER A 246 -8.33 -16.40 -5.18
CA SER A 246 -7.55 -17.29 -6.04
C SER A 246 -7.17 -16.66 -7.39
N LYS A 247 -7.68 -15.47 -7.69
CA LYS A 247 -7.40 -14.75 -8.93
C LYS A 247 -5.93 -14.31 -8.95
N THR A 248 -5.26 -14.58 -10.08
CA THR A 248 -3.90 -14.14 -10.32
C THR A 248 -3.90 -12.82 -11.10
N TYR A 249 -3.19 -11.85 -10.57
CA TYR A 249 -2.91 -10.56 -11.20
C TYR A 249 -1.51 -10.58 -11.78
N THR A 250 -1.28 -9.83 -12.86
CA THR A 250 0.00 -9.82 -13.57
C THR A 250 0.43 -8.40 -13.92
N ILE A 251 1.69 -8.09 -13.64
CA ILE A 251 2.38 -6.89 -14.13
C ILE A 251 3.36 -7.35 -15.20
N SER A 252 3.17 -6.92 -16.45
CA SER A 252 4.00 -7.28 -17.61
C SER A 252 4.49 -6.07 -18.42
N ASP A 253 4.16 -4.87 -17.96
CA ASP A 253 4.45 -3.60 -18.62
C ASP A 253 5.67 -2.86 -18.06
N MET A 254 6.48 -3.53 -17.23
CA MET A 254 7.74 -2.97 -16.75
C MET A 254 8.65 -2.61 -17.92
N ALA A 255 9.30 -1.45 -17.82
CA ALA A 255 10.20 -0.95 -18.86
C ALA A 255 11.32 -1.96 -19.15
N ARG A 256 11.54 -2.25 -20.43
CA ARG A 256 12.67 -3.08 -20.87
C ARG A 256 13.99 -2.41 -20.54
N LYS A 257 14.97 -3.22 -20.12
CA LYS A 257 16.35 -2.78 -19.93
C LYS A 257 17.27 -3.67 -20.75
N THR A 258 18.03 -3.02 -21.60
CA THR A 258 19.06 -3.69 -22.41
C THR A 258 20.37 -3.69 -21.65
N ILE A 259 21.02 -4.84 -21.62
CA ILE A 259 22.37 -5.02 -21.10
C ILE A 259 23.27 -5.30 -22.30
N THR A 260 24.08 -4.32 -22.67
CA THR A 260 24.96 -4.43 -23.84
C THR A 260 26.17 -5.29 -23.54
N LEU A 261 26.60 -6.09 -24.53
CA LEU A 261 27.87 -6.79 -24.44
C LEU A 261 29.02 -5.78 -24.56
N ALA A 262 29.81 -5.65 -23.50
CA ALA A 262 30.97 -4.77 -23.51
C ALA A 262 32.02 -5.33 -24.45
N GLN A 263 32.42 -4.54 -25.41
CA GLN A 263 33.46 -4.82 -26.37
C GLN A 263 34.65 -3.88 -26.13
N ASP A 264 35.81 -4.45 -25.92
CA ASP A 264 37.04 -3.69 -25.82
C ASP A 264 37.58 -3.43 -27.20
N GLY A 265 38.04 -2.23 -27.43
CA GLY A 265 38.68 -1.84 -28.67
C GLY A 265 39.49 -0.59 -28.46
N LEU A 266 40.80 -0.70 -28.56
CA LEU A 266 41.72 0.43 -28.45
C LEU A 266 42.62 0.47 -29.67
N GLU A 267 42.55 1.52 -30.43
CA GLU A 267 43.48 1.85 -31.53
C GLU A 267 44.47 2.88 -30.99
N ALA A 268 45.75 2.64 -31.32
CA ALA A 268 46.82 3.58 -30.99
C ALA A 268 47.59 3.86 -32.28
N ALA A 269 47.83 5.13 -32.54
CA ALA A 269 48.68 5.58 -33.64
C ALA A 269 49.72 6.56 -33.10
N LEU A 270 50.97 6.33 -33.43
CA LEU A 270 52.08 7.21 -33.10
C LEU A 270 52.60 7.84 -34.39
N THR A 271 52.64 9.14 -34.42
CA THR A 271 53.20 9.91 -35.52
C THR A 271 54.32 10.81 -35.02
N SER A 272 55.23 11.17 -35.91
CA SER A 272 56.37 12.06 -35.64
C SER A 272 56.39 13.18 -36.69
N ASP A 273 56.83 14.35 -36.30
CA ASP A 273 57.15 15.46 -37.21
C ASP A 273 58.60 15.37 -37.79
N ALA A 274 59.31 14.32 -37.40
CA ALA A 274 60.64 14.04 -37.94
C ALA A 274 60.59 13.81 -39.43
N GLY A 275 61.51 14.44 -40.20
CA GLY A 275 61.74 14.15 -41.61
C GLY A 275 62.44 12.80 -41.80
N ASP A 276 62.78 12.46 -43.07
CA ASP A 276 63.46 11.21 -43.43
C ASP A 276 64.85 11.05 -42.75
N ASN A 277 65.45 12.16 -42.31
CA ASN A 277 66.74 12.17 -41.59
C ASN A 277 66.64 12.97 -40.32
N VAL A 278 67.08 12.39 -39.22
CA VAL A 278 67.15 13.00 -37.90
C VAL A 278 68.59 13.08 -37.46
N TYR A 279 69.03 14.26 -37.03
CA TYR A 279 70.41 14.49 -36.57
C TYR A 279 70.52 14.34 -35.06
N PRO A 280 71.70 13.90 -34.56
CA PRO A 280 71.92 13.79 -33.13
C PRO A 280 71.67 15.13 -32.42
N GLY A 281 70.80 15.13 -31.39
CA GLY A 281 70.40 16.33 -30.62
C GLY A 281 69.23 17.09 -31.19
N GLU A 282 68.69 16.69 -32.32
CA GLU A 282 67.43 17.29 -32.87
C GLU A 282 66.24 16.90 -32.02
N LYS A 283 65.37 17.88 -31.76
CA LYS A 283 64.12 17.60 -31.06
C LYS A 283 63.06 17.23 -32.01
N ILE A 284 62.42 16.11 -31.80
CA ILE A 284 61.29 15.61 -32.55
C ILE A 284 60.03 15.66 -31.67
N HIS A 285 58.89 15.90 -32.28
CA HIS A 285 57.61 15.83 -31.57
C HIS A 285 56.92 14.52 -31.93
N LEU A 286 56.55 13.77 -30.93
CA LEU A 286 55.75 12.55 -31.06
C LEU A 286 54.32 12.87 -30.73
N THR A 287 53.39 12.49 -31.56
CA THR A 287 51.95 12.59 -31.28
C THR A 287 51.37 11.19 -31.18
N LEU A 288 50.93 10.84 -29.96
CA LEU A 288 50.22 9.59 -29.69
C LEU A 288 48.70 9.88 -29.76
N THR A 289 48.01 9.25 -30.68
CA THR A 289 46.55 9.27 -30.79
C THR A 289 46.02 7.96 -30.29
N LEU A 290 45.16 8.03 -29.31
CA LEU A 290 44.41 6.89 -28.77
C LEU A 290 42.94 7.04 -29.14
N LYS A 291 42.31 5.97 -29.64
CA LYS A 291 40.91 5.95 -29.99
C LYS A 291 40.24 4.73 -29.41
N ASN A 292 39.19 4.94 -28.66
CA ASN A 292 38.31 3.87 -28.25
C ASN A 292 37.39 3.49 -29.40
N THR A 293 37.53 2.27 -29.91
CA THR A 293 36.70 1.68 -30.99
C THR A 293 35.71 0.64 -30.44
N GLY A 294 35.78 0.38 -29.12
CA GLY A 294 34.82 -0.45 -28.42
C GLY A 294 33.61 0.35 -27.89
N ASN A 295 32.84 -0.27 -27.03
CA ASN A 295 31.73 0.34 -26.29
C ASN A 295 31.96 0.37 -24.77
N ASN A 296 33.19 0.06 -24.34
CA ASN A 296 33.62 0.04 -22.96
C ASN A 296 34.68 1.12 -22.73
N GLY A 297 34.47 1.99 -21.74
CA GLY A 297 35.45 3.03 -21.42
C GLY A 297 36.75 2.47 -20.84
N TYR A 298 37.82 3.17 -21.04
CA TYR A 298 39.14 2.89 -20.48
C TYR A 298 39.50 3.95 -19.45
N THR A 299 40.05 3.49 -18.32
CA THR A 299 40.58 4.38 -17.27
C THR A 299 42.01 3.96 -16.93
N GLY A 300 42.84 4.94 -16.57
CA GLY A 300 44.20 4.66 -16.12
C GLY A 300 45.15 4.20 -17.23
N LEU A 301 44.88 4.50 -18.49
CA LEU A 301 45.78 4.16 -19.60
C LEU A 301 47.13 4.84 -19.40
N THR A 302 48.19 4.06 -19.60
CA THR A 302 49.57 4.56 -19.56
C THR A 302 50.27 4.23 -20.86
N ALA A 303 50.93 5.20 -21.46
CA ALA A 303 51.80 5.01 -22.62
C ALA A 303 53.26 5.14 -22.16
N THR A 304 54.06 4.14 -22.56
CA THR A 304 55.49 4.11 -22.23
C THR A 304 56.30 3.83 -23.51
N LEU A 305 57.51 4.38 -23.56
CA LEU A 305 58.52 3.97 -24.55
C LEU A 305 59.16 2.63 -24.15
N GLU A 306 59.90 2.03 -25.05
CA GLU A 306 60.56 0.73 -24.85
C GLU A 306 61.56 0.78 -23.70
N ASP A 307 62.19 1.94 -23.47
CA ASP A 307 63.14 2.16 -22.38
C ASP A 307 62.47 2.39 -21.01
N GLY A 308 61.12 2.29 -20.95
CA GLY A 308 60.33 2.50 -19.73
C GLY A 308 59.93 3.96 -19.48
N THR A 309 60.32 4.91 -20.33
CA THR A 309 59.95 6.30 -20.18
C THR A 309 58.42 6.45 -20.33
N VAL A 310 57.76 7.03 -19.31
CA VAL A 310 56.31 7.27 -19.33
C VAL A 310 56.02 8.51 -20.16
N LEU A 311 55.28 8.36 -21.24
CA LEU A 311 54.82 9.45 -22.11
C LEU A 311 53.51 10.09 -21.61
N ALA A 312 52.61 9.27 -21.12
CA ALA A 312 51.34 9.69 -20.55
C ALA A 312 50.84 8.65 -19.54
N SER A 313 50.16 9.09 -18.50
CA SER A 313 49.54 8.21 -17.52
C SER A 313 48.21 8.78 -17.04
N GLY A 314 47.31 7.88 -16.62
CA GLY A 314 46.00 8.27 -16.09
C GLY A 314 45.03 8.78 -17.15
N VAL A 315 45.26 8.44 -18.42
CA VAL A 315 44.39 8.84 -19.56
C VAL A 315 43.09 8.07 -19.48
N GLU A 316 41.97 8.75 -19.64
CA GLU A 316 40.63 8.17 -19.70
C GLU A 316 40.07 8.33 -21.13
N LEU A 317 39.43 7.28 -21.63
CA LEU A 317 38.71 7.30 -22.92
C LEU A 317 37.30 6.76 -22.67
N ALA A 318 36.28 7.59 -22.99
CA ALA A 318 34.87 7.20 -22.90
C ALA A 318 34.46 6.28 -24.07
#